data_7e24c63f7aef98e08c5fabe478bf9809
#
_entry.id   7e24c63f7aef98e08c5fabe478bf9809
#
_cell.length_a   1.000
_cell.length_b   1.000
_cell.length_c   1.000
_cell.angle_alpha   90.00
_cell.angle_beta   90.00
_cell.angle_gamma   90.00
#
_symmetry.space_group_name_H-M   'P 1'
#
loop_
_entity.id
_entity.type
_entity.pdbx_description
1 polymer ?
#
loop_
_entity_poly.entity_id
_entity_poly.type
_entity_poly.pdbx_seq_one_letter_code
_entity_poly.pdbx_strand_id
1 'polypeptide(L)'
;MSKKQKEIILSVCLTCTLNKAQNNNKLAGEKLAQKLIDKFKNTKNVTLRGVNCMSNCKRSCIVSFTAENCFTYVFGDIDPENPAYIDSIEELLLSYSKSDDGFLRRRHRPEIYRSNIVGRFPPINSKSDIIINLK
;
A
#
# COMPACT_ATOMS: atom_id res chain seq x y z
N MET A 1 16.56 16.19 -18.83
CA MET A 1 16.91 15.56 -17.53
C MET A 1 15.83 14.62 -17.11
N SER A 2 16.19 13.37 -16.92
CA SER A 2 15.23 12.41 -16.39
C SER A 2 14.97 12.71 -14.91
N LYS A 3 13.71 12.82 -14.54
CA LYS A 3 13.35 12.90 -13.13
C LYS A 3 13.78 11.61 -12.43
N LYS A 4 14.48 11.75 -11.32
CA LYS A 4 14.81 10.59 -10.49
C LYS A 4 13.52 9.90 -10.07
N GLN A 5 13.45 8.61 -10.26
CA GLN A 5 12.30 7.83 -9.88
C GLN A 5 12.14 7.84 -8.36
N LYS A 6 10.92 8.06 -7.89
CA LYS A 6 10.59 8.09 -6.47
C LYS A 6 10.83 6.71 -5.84
N GLU A 7 11.56 6.71 -4.73
CA GLU A 7 11.76 5.48 -3.96
C GLU A 7 10.55 5.24 -3.08
N ILE A 8 9.85 4.15 -3.30
CA ILE A 8 8.62 3.80 -2.60
C ILE A 8 8.90 2.63 -1.66
N ILE A 9 8.45 2.76 -0.41
CA ILE A 9 8.50 1.66 0.55
C ILE A 9 7.10 1.09 0.69
N LEU A 10 6.94 -0.17 0.29
CA LEU A 10 5.70 -0.92 0.39
C LEU A 10 5.79 -1.88 1.56
N SER A 11 4.89 -1.72 2.52
CA SER A 11 4.87 -2.52 3.75
C SER A 11 3.66 -3.47 3.72
N VAL A 12 3.87 -4.70 4.15
CA VAL A 12 2.83 -5.74 4.21
C VAL A 12 2.75 -6.28 5.62
N CYS A 13 1.54 -6.38 6.17
CA CYS A 13 1.34 -7.00 7.47
C CYS A 13 1.48 -8.51 7.35
N LEU A 14 2.53 -9.07 7.96
CA LEU A 14 2.84 -10.50 7.85
C LEU A 14 1.94 -11.38 8.71
N THR A 15 1.39 -10.82 9.79
CA THR A 15 0.60 -11.59 10.75
C THR A 15 -0.90 -11.53 10.50
N CYS A 16 -1.32 -10.88 9.41
CA CYS A 16 -2.73 -10.80 9.07
C CYS A 16 -3.32 -12.18 8.79
N THR A 17 -4.54 -12.39 9.31
CA THR A 17 -5.33 -13.58 9.02
C THR A 17 -6.69 -13.12 8.51
N LEU A 18 -7.23 -13.82 7.53
CA LEU A 18 -8.62 -13.64 7.18
C LEU A 18 -9.46 -14.32 8.27
N ASN A 19 -10.67 -13.81 8.55
CA ASN A 19 -11.54 -14.31 9.61
C ASN A 19 -12.13 -15.70 9.28
N LYS A 20 -11.30 -16.60 8.81
CA LYS A 20 -11.71 -17.96 8.47
C LYS A 20 -10.71 -18.93 9.06
N ALA A 21 -11.20 -20.05 9.52
CA ALA A 21 -10.32 -21.13 9.96
C ALA A 21 -9.34 -21.46 8.84
N GLN A 22 -8.07 -21.25 9.10
CA GLN A 22 -7.03 -21.53 8.12
C GLN A 22 -6.61 -22.97 8.27
N ASN A 23 -6.80 -23.76 7.22
CA ASN A 23 -6.41 -25.14 7.21
C ASN A 23 -4.98 -25.36 6.76
N ASN A 24 -4.22 -24.30 6.53
CA ASN A 24 -2.83 -24.39 6.16
C ASN A 24 -1.98 -23.56 7.12
N ASN A 25 -0.69 -23.80 7.12
CA ASN A 25 0.24 -23.19 8.07
C ASN A 25 0.66 -21.77 7.71
N LYS A 26 0.21 -21.25 6.56
CA LYS A 26 0.59 -19.89 6.15
C LYS A 26 -0.52 -18.91 6.45
N LEU A 27 -0.15 -17.81 7.09
CA LEU A 27 -1.04 -16.70 7.31
C LEU A 27 -1.34 -15.99 5.98
N ALA A 28 -2.52 -15.37 5.89
CA ALA A 28 -2.91 -14.63 4.68
C ALA A 28 -1.90 -13.52 4.35
N GLY A 29 -1.37 -12.85 5.38
CA GLY A 29 -0.35 -11.81 5.19
C GLY A 29 0.94 -12.36 4.58
N GLU A 30 1.35 -13.55 4.97
CA GLU A 30 2.53 -14.20 4.39
C GLU A 30 2.30 -14.57 2.92
N LYS A 31 1.11 -15.03 2.58
CA LYS A 31 0.75 -15.33 1.19
C LYS A 31 0.76 -14.07 0.34
N LEU A 32 0.19 -12.99 0.86
CA LEU A 32 0.18 -11.71 0.18
C LEU A 32 1.61 -11.20 -0.04
N ALA A 33 2.45 -11.28 1.00
CA ALA A 33 3.84 -10.86 0.92
C ALA A 33 4.59 -11.62 -0.17
N GLN A 34 4.40 -12.94 -0.26
CA GLN A 34 5.08 -13.74 -1.27
C GLN A 34 4.67 -13.34 -2.68
N LYS A 35 3.37 -13.08 -2.89
CA LYS A 35 2.88 -12.64 -4.19
C LYS A 35 3.42 -11.27 -4.57
N LEU A 36 3.56 -10.37 -3.59
CA LEU A 36 4.13 -9.04 -3.85
C LEU A 36 5.64 -9.12 -4.11
N ILE A 37 6.35 -9.99 -3.42
CA ILE A 37 7.76 -10.24 -3.69
C ILE A 37 7.94 -10.64 -5.15
N ASP A 38 7.13 -11.59 -5.62
CA ASP A 38 7.19 -12.06 -6.99
C ASP A 38 6.84 -10.96 -7.99
N LYS A 39 5.85 -10.13 -7.66
CA LYS A 39 5.39 -9.04 -8.51
C LYS A 39 6.44 -7.96 -8.70
N PHE A 40 7.15 -7.60 -7.63
CA PHE A 40 8.06 -6.45 -7.62
C PHE A 40 9.54 -6.82 -7.65
N LYS A 41 9.87 -8.09 -7.85
CA LYS A 41 11.28 -8.54 -7.79
C LYS A 41 12.21 -7.83 -8.77
N ASN A 42 11.68 -7.33 -9.88
CA ASN A 42 12.45 -6.62 -10.89
C ASN A 42 12.21 -5.11 -10.90
N THR A 43 11.50 -4.60 -9.92
CA THR A 43 11.15 -3.18 -9.84
C THR A 43 12.11 -2.49 -8.87
N LYS A 44 12.99 -1.65 -9.38
CA LYS A 44 14.09 -1.09 -8.60
C LYS A 44 13.67 -0.03 -7.60
N ASN A 45 12.62 0.72 -7.91
CA ASN A 45 12.20 1.84 -7.06
C ASN A 45 11.19 1.47 -5.99
N VAL A 46 10.92 0.20 -5.82
CA VAL A 46 10.01 -0.29 -4.77
C VAL A 46 10.79 -1.19 -3.82
N THR A 47 10.84 -0.78 -2.56
CA THR A 47 11.37 -1.60 -1.49
C THR A 47 10.20 -2.25 -0.78
N LEU A 48 10.19 -3.57 -0.74
CA LEU A 48 9.13 -4.32 -0.08
C LEU A 48 9.62 -4.78 1.28
N ARG A 49 8.83 -4.50 2.33
CA ARG A 49 9.17 -4.94 3.68
C ARG A 49 7.96 -5.55 4.37
N GLY A 50 8.22 -6.48 5.26
CA GLY A 50 7.19 -7.08 6.09
C GLY A 50 7.13 -6.42 7.45
N VAL A 51 5.93 -6.33 8.01
CA VAL A 51 5.72 -5.79 9.35
C VAL A 51 4.97 -6.83 10.16
N ASN A 52 5.47 -7.16 11.34
CA ASN A 52 4.82 -8.11 12.24
C ASN A 52 3.71 -7.40 13.01
N CYS A 53 2.56 -7.28 12.39
CA CYS A 53 1.37 -6.61 12.92
C CYS A 53 1.31 -5.11 12.63
N MET A 54 0.33 -4.73 11.84
CA MET A 54 0.03 -3.32 11.55
C MET A 54 -1.21 -2.83 12.29
N SER A 55 -1.62 -3.58 13.34
CA SER A 55 -2.67 -3.21 14.29
C SER A 55 -4.05 -2.95 13.69
N ASN A 56 -4.39 -3.64 12.62
CA ASN A 56 -5.73 -3.51 12.05
C ASN A 56 -6.26 -4.85 11.54
N CYS A 57 -6.30 -5.83 12.44
CA CYS A 57 -6.70 -7.20 12.11
C CYS A 57 -8.12 -7.29 11.55
N LYS A 58 -8.99 -6.34 11.91
CA LYS A 58 -10.37 -6.32 11.41
C LYS A 58 -10.44 -6.03 9.92
N ARG A 59 -9.41 -5.41 9.36
CA ARG A 59 -9.35 -5.02 7.96
C ARG A 59 -8.28 -5.79 7.17
N SER A 60 -7.93 -7.00 7.66
CA SER A 60 -6.91 -7.84 7.01
C SER A 60 -7.26 -8.15 5.54
N CYS A 61 -6.32 -8.25 4.62
CA CYS A 61 -4.90 -7.98 4.84
C CYS A 61 -4.59 -6.51 4.62
N ILE A 62 -3.51 -6.04 5.26
CA ILE A 62 -3.14 -4.63 5.25
C ILE A 62 -1.83 -4.45 4.47
N VAL A 63 -1.82 -3.43 3.61
CA VAL A 63 -0.59 -2.92 3.00
C VAL A 63 -0.53 -1.42 3.21
N SER A 64 0.68 -0.89 3.20
CA SER A 64 0.91 0.54 3.29
C SER A 64 2.05 0.91 2.37
N PHE A 65 2.00 2.09 1.76
CA PHE A 65 3.16 2.58 1.03
C PHE A 65 3.42 4.04 1.34
N THR A 66 4.68 4.39 1.32
CA THR A 66 5.14 5.73 1.62
C THR A 66 6.39 6.06 0.80
N ALA A 67 6.66 7.33 0.65
CA ALA A 67 7.88 7.84 0.02
C ALA A 67 8.24 9.14 0.71
N GLU A 68 9.49 9.55 0.57
CA GLU A 68 9.98 10.77 1.19
C GLU A 68 9.16 11.98 0.72
N ASN A 69 8.72 12.80 1.65
CA ASN A 69 7.93 14.02 1.40
C ASN A 69 6.57 13.76 0.74
N CYS A 70 6.05 12.55 0.89
CA CYS A 70 4.81 12.14 0.24
C CYS A 70 3.78 11.64 1.24
N PHE A 71 2.51 11.70 0.85
CA PHE A 71 1.43 11.10 1.63
C PHE A 71 1.69 9.61 1.80
N THR A 72 1.33 9.10 2.97
CA THR A 72 1.34 7.66 3.26
C THR A 72 -0.07 7.13 3.11
N TYR A 73 -0.21 6.03 2.40
CA TYR A 73 -1.50 5.36 2.19
C TYR A 73 -1.52 4.02 2.90
N VAL A 74 -2.67 3.70 3.48
CA VAL A 74 -2.92 2.39 4.10
C VAL A 74 -4.19 1.82 3.50
N PHE A 75 -4.11 0.59 3.00
CA PHE A 75 -5.24 -0.14 2.41
C PHE A 75 -5.44 -1.44 3.17
N GLY A 76 -6.71 -1.81 3.33
CA GLY A 76 -7.08 -3.05 3.99
C GLY A 76 -7.98 -3.91 3.13
N ASP A 77 -8.54 -4.93 3.75
CA ASP A 77 -9.49 -5.85 3.12
C ASP A 77 -8.93 -6.52 1.86
N ILE A 78 -7.62 -6.68 1.78
CA ILE A 78 -6.97 -7.29 0.63
C ILE A 78 -7.02 -8.81 0.78
N ASP A 79 -7.61 -9.46 -0.20
CA ASP A 79 -7.66 -10.93 -0.26
C ASP A 79 -6.51 -11.42 -1.15
N PRO A 80 -5.52 -12.11 -0.57
CA PRO A 80 -4.39 -12.59 -1.37
C PRO A 80 -4.77 -13.62 -2.43
N GLU A 81 -5.94 -14.23 -2.29
CA GLU A 81 -6.43 -15.19 -3.29
C GLU A 81 -7.13 -14.52 -4.47
N ASN A 82 -7.42 -13.22 -4.36
CA ASN A 82 -8.02 -12.47 -5.47
C ASN A 82 -6.91 -11.79 -6.28
N PRO A 83 -6.63 -12.26 -7.50
CA PRO A 83 -5.51 -11.72 -8.27
C PRO A 83 -5.67 -10.25 -8.66
N ALA A 84 -6.88 -9.71 -8.63
CA ALA A 84 -7.11 -8.31 -8.96
C ALA A 84 -6.33 -7.36 -8.05
N TYR A 85 -6.17 -7.70 -6.77
CA TYR A 85 -5.40 -6.87 -5.85
C TYR A 85 -3.92 -6.82 -6.21
N ILE A 86 -3.36 -7.97 -6.63
CA ILE A 86 -1.95 -8.05 -7.02
C ILE A 86 -1.72 -7.35 -8.36
N ASP A 87 -2.62 -7.57 -9.32
CA ASP A 87 -2.48 -6.98 -10.64
C ASP A 87 -2.62 -5.47 -10.61
N SER A 88 -3.52 -4.96 -9.76
CA SER A 88 -3.82 -3.53 -9.69
C SER A 88 -2.84 -2.74 -8.84
N ILE A 89 -2.09 -3.39 -7.94
CA ILE A 89 -1.20 -2.65 -7.05
C ILE A 89 -0.04 -1.99 -7.80
N GLU A 90 0.41 -2.60 -8.89
CA GLU A 90 1.45 -2.00 -9.72
C GLU A 90 0.98 -0.68 -10.32
N GLU A 91 -0.25 -0.66 -10.84
CA GLU A 91 -0.87 0.56 -11.36
C GLU A 91 -1.04 1.61 -10.27
N LEU A 92 -1.45 1.18 -9.07
CA LEU A 92 -1.60 2.07 -7.93
C LEU A 92 -0.27 2.74 -7.57
N LEU A 93 0.81 1.96 -7.49
CA LEU A 93 2.13 2.51 -7.17
C LEU A 93 2.68 3.38 -8.29
N LEU A 94 2.36 3.06 -9.55
CA LEU A 94 2.75 3.89 -10.67
C LEU A 94 2.10 5.27 -10.59
N SER A 95 0.80 5.32 -10.31
CA SER A 95 0.08 6.58 -10.12
C SER A 95 0.67 7.36 -8.94
N TYR A 96 0.98 6.68 -7.86
CA TYR A 96 1.62 7.29 -6.69
C TYR A 96 2.97 7.91 -7.05
N SER A 97 3.78 7.20 -7.83
CA SER A 97 5.11 7.70 -8.21
C SER A 97 5.04 8.93 -9.11
N LYS A 98 3.96 9.10 -9.85
CA LYS A 98 3.77 10.25 -10.74
C LYS A 98 3.24 11.49 -10.02
N SER A 99 2.71 11.33 -8.82
CA SER A 99 2.22 12.45 -8.02
C SER A 99 3.39 13.12 -7.29
N ASP A 100 3.48 14.44 -7.34
CA ASP A 100 4.60 15.18 -6.74
C ASP A 100 4.69 14.95 -5.23
N ASP A 101 3.57 14.94 -4.53
CA ASP A 101 3.51 14.77 -3.07
C ASP A 101 2.82 13.47 -2.67
N GLY A 102 2.62 12.56 -3.61
CA GLY A 102 1.99 11.28 -3.35
C GLY A 102 0.47 11.33 -3.18
N PHE A 103 -0.14 12.51 -3.27
CA PHE A 103 -1.60 12.60 -3.16
C PHE A 103 -2.27 11.96 -4.36
N LEU A 104 -3.22 11.05 -4.10
CA LEU A 104 -3.97 10.36 -5.13
C LEU A 104 -5.46 10.67 -4.98
N ARG A 105 -6.04 11.23 -6.01
CA ARG A 105 -7.50 11.40 -6.06
C ARG A 105 -8.14 10.02 -6.22
N ARG A 106 -9.38 9.87 -5.74
CA ARG A 106 -10.10 8.60 -5.81
C ARG A 106 -10.09 8.02 -7.24
N ARG A 107 -10.30 8.86 -8.24
CA ARG A 107 -10.33 8.42 -9.65
C ARG A 107 -8.99 7.93 -10.19
N HIS A 108 -7.88 8.29 -9.53
CA HIS A 108 -6.54 7.88 -9.94
C HIS A 108 -6.12 6.56 -9.32
N ARG A 109 -6.96 6.01 -8.45
CA ARG A 109 -6.72 4.69 -7.88
C ARG A 109 -7.47 3.64 -8.69
N PRO A 110 -6.89 2.44 -8.90
CA PRO A 110 -7.64 1.34 -9.48
C PRO A 110 -8.94 1.11 -8.70
N GLU A 111 -9.99 0.72 -9.38
CA GLU A 111 -11.33 0.59 -8.78
C GLU A 111 -11.31 -0.22 -7.47
N ILE A 112 -10.58 -1.34 -7.47
CA ILE A 112 -10.52 -2.23 -6.30
C ILE A 112 -9.87 -1.57 -5.08
N TYR A 113 -9.09 -0.49 -5.29
CA TYR A 113 -8.44 0.27 -4.23
C TYR A 113 -9.14 1.59 -3.89
N ARG A 114 -10.39 1.77 -4.32
CA ARG A 114 -11.15 2.99 -4.03
C ARG A 114 -11.90 2.92 -2.72
N SER A 115 -12.44 1.76 -2.37
CA SER A 115 -13.28 1.61 -1.18
C SER A 115 -12.57 0.93 -0.01
N ASN A 116 -11.39 0.37 -0.22
CA ASN A 116 -10.68 -0.36 0.83
C ASN A 116 -9.57 0.47 1.49
N ILE A 117 -9.57 1.77 1.29
CA ILE A 117 -8.63 2.65 1.95
C ILE A 117 -8.92 2.71 3.45
N VAL A 118 -7.88 2.55 4.26
CA VAL A 118 -7.96 2.66 5.72
C VAL A 118 -7.60 4.08 6.14
N GLY A 119 -6.62 4.67 5.50
CA GLY A 119 -6.21 6.02 5.83
C GLY A 119 -5.19 6.58 4.86
N ARG A 120 -5.10 7.90 4.89
CA ARG A 120 -4.17 8.67 4.10
C ARG A 120 -3.59 9.74 5.01
N PHE A 121 -2.28 9.77 5.15
CA PHE A 121 -1.60 10.60 6.14
C PHE A 121 -0.61 11.53 5.46
N PRO A 122 -0.68 12.85 5.73
CA PRO A 122 0.25 13.79 5.10
C PRO A 122 1.66 13.63 5.65
N PRO A 123 2.68 13.98 4.86
CA PRO A 123 4.05 14.05 5.39
C PRO A 123 4.19 15.24 6.33
N ILE A 124 5.21 15.19 7.16
CA ILE A 124 5.44 16.22 8.18
C ILE A 124 5.57 17.62 7.55
N ASN A 125 6.05 17.70 6.34
CA ASN A 125 6.30 18.95 5.62
C ASN A 125 5.29 19.23 4.51
N SER A 126 4.06 18.71 4.63
CA SER A 126 3.06 18.85 3.58
C SER A 126 2.67 20.30 3.34
N LYS A 127 2.59 20.68 2.06
CA LYS A 127 2.09 21.97 1.60
C LYS A 127 0.77 21.80 0.82
N SER A 128 0.13 20.66 0.99
CA SER A 128 -1.12 20.34 0.29
C SER A 128 -2.26 21.27 0.72
N ASP A 129 -3.12 21.61 -0.23
CA ASP A 129 -4.31 22.44 0.04
C ASP A 129 -5.30 21.79 0.99
N ILE A 130 -5.22 20.48 1.18
CA ILE A 130 -6.13 19.79 2.12
C ILE A 130 -5.68 19.92 3.57
N ILE A 131 -4.49 20.50 3.81
CA ILE A 131 -3.97 20.68 5.17
C ILE A 131 -4.38 22.06 5.66
N ILE A 132 -4.96 22.08 6.85
CA ILE A 132 -5.43 23.33 7.49
C ILE A 132 -4.72 23.44 8.83
N ASN A 133 -3.98 24.52 9.02
CA ASN A 133 -3.38 24.82 10.32
C ASN A 133 -4.47 25.16 11.33
N LEU A 134 -4.46 24.48 12.46
CA LEU A 134 -5.45 24.71 13.51
C LEU A 134 -4.88 25.57 14.66
N LYS A 135 -3.57 25.78 14.64
CA LYS A 135 -2.90 26.49 15.74
C LYS A 135 -1.67 27.22 15.23
#